data_0a0c0c015712a387e7427f96b5e14fca
#
_entry.id   0a0c0c015712a387e7427f96b5e14fca
#
_cell.length_a   1.000
_cell.length_b   1.000
_cell.length_c   1.000
_cell.angle_alpha   90.00
_cell.angle_beta   90.00
_cell.angle_gamma   90.00
#
_symmetry.space_group_name_H-M   'P 1'
#
loop_
_entity.id
_entity.type
_entity.pdbx_description
1 polymer ?
#
loop_
_entity_poly.entity_id
_entity_poly.type
_entity_poly.pdbx_seq_one_letter_code
_entity_poly.pdbx_strand_id
1 'polypeptide(L)'
;MDFPDNSRKSHSSPVASAGGLIIFPYITCALIYLSFLSFIKLKILFIWIFLYLTFFLTGIIDDKIHLKAKSKTFILLLILFIILPLDSSLMVSILDFKDIKYVIVLNQGALFFTIFCVYLFYNSLNFSDGLNGISLTVCLYFVIVIILTQNELNVFHYSILISIFITLIPNLFGKIFIGNSGVSFLACTLFLLFIDAYNKNLILFDEIMLIVFLPTVDAGRVTIERIINGESPFKSDKNHFHHLLIKIFKKEYVFLPYLIFAMLPYLATKINVTTYISLIIFSALYFLTLIFLKRKNV
;
A
#
# COMPACT_ATOMS: atom_id res chain seq x y z
N MET A 1 15.60 -4.39 -16.02
CA MET A 1 15.27 -3.36 -17.03
C MET A 1 13.85 -3.60 -17.49
N ASP A 2 13.02 -2.58 -17.40
CA ASP A 2 11.67 -2.57 -17.94
C ASP A 2 11.73 -1.95 -19.35
N PHE A 3 11.38 -2.73 -20.37
CA PHE A 3 11.42 -2.30 -21.76
C PHE A 3 10.10 -1.64 -22.16
N PRO A 4 10.13 -0.60 -23.00
CA PRO A 4 8.92 0.04 -23.48
C PRO A 4 8.05 -0.98 -24.26
N ASP A 5 6.74 -0.85 -24.07
CA ASP A 5 5.70 -1.62 -24.75
C ASP A 5 4.72 -0.63 -25.37
N ASN A 6 4.52 -0.70 -26.68
CA ASN A 6 3.70 0.26 -27.43
C ASN A 6 2.21 0.28 -27.03
N SER A 7 1.74 -0.69 -26.27
CA SER A 7 0.33 -0.82 -25.91
C SER A 7 -0.02 -0.28 -24.50
N ARG A 8 0.90 -0.36 -23.54
CA ARG A 8 0.58 -0.14 -22.11
C ARG A 8 1.51 0.80 -21.39
N LYS A 9 2.82 0.72 -21.70
CA LYS A 9 3.86 1.46 -20.98
C LYS A 9 4.01 2.87 -21.52
N SER A 10 4.35 3.79 -20.63
CA SER A 10 4.35 5.24 -20.92
C SER A 10 5.75 5.83 -21.07
N HIS A 11 6.79 4.99 -21.16
CA HIS A 11 8.19 5.39 -21.34
C HIS A 11 8.71 4.94 -22.72
N SER A 12 9.63 5.72 -23.29
CA SER A 12 10.20 5.49 -24.63
C SER A 12 11.57 4.81 -24.60
N SER A 13 12.21 4.71 -23.43
CA SER A 13 13.50 4.07 -23.24
C SER A 13 13.45 3.03 -22.12
N PRO A 14 14.32 2.01 -22.11
CA PRO A 14 14.39 1.05 -21.02
C PRO A 14 14.70 1.74 -19.69
N VAL A 15 13.91 1.45 -18.65
CA VAL A 15 14.08 1.99 -17.31
C VAL A 15 14.36 0.85 -16.32
N ALA A 16 15.25 1.08 -15.36
CA ALA A 16 15.59 0.06 -14.37
C ALA A 16 14.47 -0.07 -13.31
N SER A 17 13.92 -1.27 -13.13
CA SER A 17 13.05 -1.61 -11.98
C SER A 17 13.94 -1.91 -10.76
N ALA A 18 14.57 -0.87 -10.21
CA ALA A 18 15.62 -1.00 -9.19
C ALA A 18 15.20 -0.47 -7.81
N GLY A 19 14.03 0.15 -7.69
CA GLY A 19 13.60 0.76 -6.42
C GLY A 19 13.55 -0.24 -5.27
N GLY A 20 13.04 -1.45 -5.51
CA GLY A 20 13.04 -2.50 -4.49
C GLY A 20 14.42 -2.90 -4.01
N LEU A 21 15.43 -2.90 -4.89
CA LEU A 21 16.84 -3.20 -4.56
C LEU A 21 17.47 -2.11 -3.68
N ILE A 22 16.96 -0.88 -3.74
CA ILE A 22 17.39 0.21 -2.85
C ILE A 22 16.70 0.09 -1.50
N ILE A 23 15.36 -0.06 -1.49
CA ILE A 23 14.55 0.01 -0.28
C ILE A 23 14.79 -1.21 0.63
N PHE A 24 14.85 -2.42 0.07
CA PHE A 24 14.97 -3.67 0.82
C PHE A 24 16.16 -3.71 1.79
N PRO A 25 17.42 -3.45 1.37
CA PRO A 25 18.56 -3.53 2.27
C PRO A 25 18.51 -2.49 3.39
N TYR A 26 18.07 -1.25 3.10
CA TYR A 26 17.96 -0.22 4.14
C TYR A 26 17.05 -0.63 5.29
N ILE A 27 15.85 -1.11 4.96
CA ILE A 27 14.84 -1.49 5.96
C ILE A 27 15.25 -2.77 6.67
N THR A 28 15.76 -3.76 5.94
CA THR A 28 16.15 -5.05 6.53
C THR A 28 17.35 -4.91 7.46
N CYS A 29 18.37 -4.13 7.08
CA CYS A 29 19.51 -3.85 7.94
C CYS A 29 19.11 -3.10 9.21
N ALA A 30 18.19 -2.13 9.12
CA ALA A 30 17.70 -1.41 10.30
C ALA A 30 16.91 -2.33 11.23
N LEU A 31 16.10 -3.25 10.70
CA LEU A 31 15.37 -4.24 11.50
C LEU A 31 16.32 -5.17 12.24
N ILE A 32 17.36 -5.67 11.56
CA ILE A 32 18.41 -6.52 12.16
C ILE A 32 19.15 -5.73 13.25
N TYR A 33 19.52 -4.49 13.00
CA TYR A 33 20.18 -3.63 13.98
C TYR A 33 19.35 -3.45 15.25
N LEU A 34 18.04 -3.22 15.14
CA LEU A 34 17.14 -3.12 16.31
C LEU A 34 17.08 -4.40 17.11
N SER A 35 17.20 -5.56 16.47
CA SER A 35 17.23 -6.84 17.21
C SER A 35 18.50 -7.00 18.05
N PHE A 36 19.66 -6.52 17.56
CA PHE A 36 20.91 -6.49 18.35
C PHE A 36 20.81 -5.60 19.58
N LEU A 37 19.98 -4.53 19.51
CA LEU A 37 19.70 -3.65 20.64
C LEU A 37 18.60 -4.19 21.57
N SER A 38 18.12 -5.44 21.35
CA SER A 38 17.07 -6.10 22.12
C SER A 38 15.70 -5.42 22.09
N PHE A 39 15.45 -4.51 21.14
CA PHE A 39 14.14 -3.89 20.93
C PHE A 39 13.12 -4.84 20.29
N ILE A 40 13.57 -5.89 19.62
CA ILE A 40 12.71 -6.85 18.92
C ILE A 40 13.07 -8.27 19.38
N LYS A 41 12.06 -9.04 19.77
CA LYS A 41 12.24 -10.46 20.12
C LYS A 41 12.67 -11.25 18.87
N LEU A 42 13.62 -12.19 19.04
CA LEU A 42 14.16 -13.00 17.94
C LEU A 42 13.08 -13.72 17.12
N LYS A 43 12.04 -14.24 17.78
CA LYS A 43 10.91 -14.88 17.07
C LYS A 43 10.24 -13.93 16.08
N ILE A 44 9.93 -12.71 16.52
CA ILE A 44 9.30 -11.69 15.70
C ILE A 44 10.22 -11.26 14.56
N LEU A 45 11.52 -11.08 14.86
CA LEU A 45 12.53 -10.78 13.84
C LEU A 45 12.55 -11.81 12.72
N PHE A 46 12.61 -13.12 13.05
CA PHE A 46 12.62 -14.18 12.05
C PHE A 46 11.35 -14.19 11.20
N ILE A 47 10.18 -13.97 11.82
CA ILE A 47 8.91 -13.88 11.10
C ILE A 47 8.92 -12.70 10.13
N TRP A 48 9.35 -11.53 10.57
CA TRP A 48 9.39 -10.33 9.71
C TRP A 48 10.40 -10.49 8.58
N ILE A 49 11.61 -11.01 8.85
CA ILE A 49 12.61 -11.27 7.80
C ILE A 49 12.07 -12.29 6.78
N PHE A 50 11.39 -13.33 7.23
CA PHE A 50 10.80 -14.32 6.33
C PHE A 50 9.72 -13.70 5.44
N LEU A 51 8.82 -12.90 6.00
CA LEU A 51 7.82 -12.15 5.22
C LEU A 51 8.49 -11.18 4.24
N TYR A 52 9.49 -10.44 4.67
CA TYR A 52 10.24 -9.51 3.83
C TYR A 52 10.88 -10.21 2.63
N LEU A 53 11.58 -11.32 2.90
CA LEU A 53 12.22 -12.10 1.83
C LEU A 53 11.18 -12.67 0.86
N THR A 54 10.08 -13.21 1.36
CA THR A 54 9.07 -13.84 0.49
C THR A 54 8.35 -12.83 -0.38
N PHE A 55 7.94 -11.67 0.16
CA PHE A 55 7.31 -10.61 -0.63
C PHE A 55 8.29 -9.99 -1.62
N PHE A 56 9.53 -9.74 -1.21
CA PHE A 56 10.56 -9.18 -2.06
C PHE A 56 10.93 -10.12 -3.22
N LEU A 57 11.20 -11.42 -2.92
CA LEU A 57 11.54 -12.41 -3.93
C LEU A 57 10.39 -12.67 -4.90
N THR A 58 9.15 -12.75 -4.41
CA THR A 58 7.96 -12.86 -5.27
C THR A 58 7.88 -11.68 -6.24
N GLY A 59 8.16 -10.46 -5.75
CA GLY A 59 8.23 -9.27 -6.60
C GLY A 59 9.37 -9.29 -7.61
N ILE A 60 10.57 -9.76 -7.25
CA ILE A 60 11.71 -9.92 -8.18
C ILE A 60 11.37 -10.94 -9.29
N ILE A 61 10.76 -12.06 -8.90
CA ILE A 61 10.35 -13.08 -9.86
C ILE A 61 9.32 -12.50 -10.82
N ASP A 62 8.36 -11.74 -10.31
CA ASP A 62 7.36 -11.06 -11.14
C ASP A 62 7.97 -10.00 -12.06
N ASP A 63 8.95 -9.23 -11.60
CA ASP A 63 9.70 -8.27 -12.45
C ASP A 63 10.47 -8.95 -13.58
N LYS A 64 10.90 -10.21 -13.40
CA LYS A 64 11.69 -10.95 -14.40
C LYS A 64 10.85 -11.75 -15.39
N ILE A 65 9.85 -12.49 -14.89
CA ILE A 65 9.12 -13.49 -15.71
C ILE A 65 7.63 -13.16 -15.85
N HIS A 66 7.15 -12.03 -15.32
CA HIS A 66 5.77 -11.58 -15.38
C HIS A 66 4.78 -12.68 -14.94
N LEU A 67 4.78 -12.98 -13.65
CA LEU A 67 3.91 -13.98 -13.04
C LEU A 67 2.44 -13.73 -13.40
N LYS A 68 1.70 -14.81 -13.70
CA LYS A 68 0.24 -14.70 -13.82
C LYS A 68 -0.32 -14.21 -12.48
N ALA A 69 -1.24 -13.25 -12.52
CA ALA A 69 -1.83 -12.66 -11.31
C ALA A 69 -2.38 -13.72 -10.34
N LYS A 70 -3.03 -14.78 -10.85
CA LYS A 70 -3.51 -15.91 -10.03
C LYS A 70 -2.39 -16.62 -9.27
N SER A 71 -1.25 -16.87 -9.91
CA SER A 71 -0.10 -17.54 -9.27
C SER A 71 0.52 -16.67 -8.19
N LYS A 72 0.71 -15.37 -8.46
CA LYS A 72 1.19 -14.38 -7.49
C LYS A 72 0.28 -14.30 -6.27
N THR A 73 -1.03 -14.17 -6.49
CA THR A 73 -2.04 -14.17 -5.43
C THR A 73 -1.97 -15.44 -4.59
N PHE A 74 -1.94 -16.62 -5.23
CA PHE A 74 -1.90 -17.90 -4.52
C PHE A 74 -0.68 -18.02 -3.62
N ILE A 75 0.51 -17.66 -4.12
CA ILE A 75 1.76 -17.69 -3.35
C ILE A 75 1.64 -16.80 -2.10
N LEU A 76 1.18 -15.55 -2.27
CA LEU A 76 1.06 -14.60 -1.17
C LEU A 76 0.02 -15.05 -0.13
N LEU A 77 -1.15 -15.52 -0.57
CA LEU A 77 -2.19 -16.01 0.34
C LEU A 77 -1.71 -17.26 1.11
N LEU A 78 -1.01 -18.18 0.46
CA LEU A 78 -0.46 -19.37 1.11
C LEU A 78 0.56 -19.00 2.19
N ILE A 79 1.47 -18.06 1.89
CA ILE A 79 2.46 -17.59 2.85
C ILE A 79 1.78 -16.95 4.07
N LEU A 80 0.82 -16.05 3.83
CA LEU A 80 0.08 -15.40 4.92
C LEU A 80 -0.70 -16.41 5.76
N PHE A 81 -1.35 -17.39 5.15
CA PHE A 81 -2.09 -18.44 5.85
C PHE A 81 -1.19 -19.29 6.77
N ILE A 82 0.07 -19.52 6.40
CA ILE A 82 1.04 -20.28 7.20
C ILE A 82 1.67 -19.40 8.29
N ILE A 83 2.00 -18.15 7.98
CA ILE A 83 2.83 -17.31 8.86
C ILE A 83 2.02 -16.55 9.91
N LEU A 84 0.85 -16.00 9.55
CA LEU A 84 0.08 -15.19 10.50
C LEU A 84 -0.32 -15.94 11.78
N PRO A 85 -0.68 -17.25 11.75
CA PRO A 85 -1.01 -17.99 12.96
C PRO A 85 0.19 -18.25 13.90
N LEU A 86 1.42 -18.06 13.42
CA LEU A 86 2.62 -18.26 14.24
C LEU A 86 2.76 -17.22 15.37
N ASP A 87 2.13 -16.04 15.17
CA ASP A 87 2.11 -14.99 16.18
C ASP A 87 0.82 -14.18 16.13
N SER A 88 0.08 -14.17 17.25
CA SER A 88 -1.19 -13.45 17.36
C SER A 88 -1.04 -11.93 17.17
N SER A 89 0.15 -11.37 17.43
CA SER A 89 0.42 -9.94 17.20
C SER A 89 0.40 -9.55 15.72
N LEU A 90 0.38 -10.52 14.80
CA LEU A 90 0.25 -10.30 13.36
C LEU A 90 -1.21 -10.32 12.87
N MET A 91 -2.17 -10.54 13.75
CA MET A 91 -3.57 -10.66 13.41
C MET A 91 -4.41 -9.56 14.04
N VAL A 92 -5.41 -9.11 13.30
CA VAL A 92 -6.47 -8.23 13.80
C VAL A 92 -7.54 -9.13 14.44
N SER A 93 -7.55 -9.20 15.76
CA SER A 93 -8.50 -10.05 16.52
C SER A 93 -9.77 -9.30 16.93
N ILE A 94 -9.69 -8.00 17.00
CA ILE A 94 -10.75 -7.11 17.46
C ILE A 94 -10.82 -5.95 16.46
N LEU A 95 -12.02 -5.47 16.15
CA LEU A 95 -12.20 -4.20 15.43
C LEU A 95 -12.69 -3.17 16.43
N ASP A 96 -11.85 -2.18 16.68
CA ASP A 96 -12.15 -1.03 17.54
C ASP A 96 -12.25 0.24 16.69
N PHE A 97 -13.26 1.05 16.97
CA PHE A 97 -13.62 2.23 16.18
C PHE A 97 -13.58 3.49 17.07
N LYS A 98 -13.06 4.57 16.54
CA LYS A 98 -12.84 5.82 17.27
C LYS A 98 -14.12 6.48 17.75
N ASP A 99 -15.08 6.60 16.84
CA ASP A 99 -16.29 7.38 17.09
C ASP A 99 -17.51 6.52 17.46
N ILE A 100 -17.40 5.20 17.30
CA ILE A 100 -18.46 4.24 17.57
C ILE A 100 -18.02 3.41 18.79
N LYS A 101 -18.68 3.59 19.92
CA LYS A 101 -18.41 2.79 21.14
C LYS A 101 -18.87 1.33 20.99
N TYR A 102 -18.42 0.69 19.95
CA TYR A 102 -18.75 -0.69 19.65
C TYR A 102 -17.50 -1.43 19.17
N VAL A 103 -17.26 -2.57 19.76
CA VAL A 103 -16.11 -3.42 19.47
C VAL A 103 -16.60 -4.72 18.85
N ILE A 104 -16.03 -5.12 17.72
CA ILE A 104 -16.33 -6.40 17.07
C ILE A 104 -15.18 -7.37 17.34
N VAL A 105 -15.47 -8.46 18.01
CA VAL A 105 -14.50 -9.55 18.25
C VAL A 105 -14.59 -10.56 17.12
N LEU A 106 -13.50 -10.76 16.40
CA LEU A 106 -13.44 -11.59 15.18
C LEU A 106 -13.28 -13.09 15.46
N ASN A 107 -12.82 -13.46 16.67
CA ASN A 107 -12.58 -14.86 17.07
C ASN A 107 -11.83 -15.66 15.98
N GLN A 108 -12.44 -16.78 15.53
CA GLN A 108 -11.88 -17.64 14.48
C GLN A 108 -11.81 -16.96 13.09
N GLY A 109 -12.54 -15.87 12.89
CA GLY A 109 -12.50 -15.06 11.67
C GLY A 109 -11.25 -14.14 11.55
N ALA A 110 -10.51 -13.93 12.64
CA ALA A 110 -9.37 -13.01 12.68
C ALA A 110 -8.33 -13.28 11.59
N LEU A 111 -7.96 -14.55 11.38
CA LEU A 111 -7.01 -14.96 10.36
C LEU A 111 -7.48 -14.57 8.95
N PHE A 112 -8.71 -14.97 8.60
CA PHE A 112 -9.26 -14.70 7.27
C PHE A 112 -9.45 -13.21 7.02
N PHE A 113 -9.91 -12.47 8.02
CA PHE A 113 -10.06 -11.03 7.96
C PHE A 113 -8.70 -10.34 7.76
N THR A 114 -7.68 -10.73 8.52
CA THR A 114 -6.34 -10.16 8.39
C THR A 114 -5.75 -10.46 7.01
N ILE A 115 -5.85 -11.71 6.52
CA ILE A 115 -5.42 -12.08 5.16
C ILE A 115 -6.12 -11.22 4.11
N PHE A 116 -7.44 -11.03 4.24
CA PHE A 116 -8.21 -10.18 3.32
C PHE A 116 -7.71 -8.73 3.32
N CYS A 117 -7.48 -8.14 4.50
CA CYS A 117 -6.94 -6.78 4.62
C CYS A 117 -5.56 -6.64 3.98
N VAL A 118 -4.63 -7.59 4.26
CA VAL A 118 -3.30 -7.61 3.65
C VAL A 118 -3.38 -7.70 2.13
N TYR A 119 -4.20 -8.61 1.64
CA TYR A 119 -4.38 -8.84 0.21
C TYR A 119 -4.96 -7.61 -0.50
N LEU A 120 -6.00 -7.01 0.09
CA LEU A 120 -6.60 -5.78 -0.44
C LEU A 120 -5.58 -4.63 -0.46
N PHE A 121 -4.87 -4.42 0.63
CA PHE A 121 -3.84 -3.39 0.76
C PHE A 121 -2.69 -3.60 -0.22
N TYR A 122 -2.16 -4.81 -0.32
CA TYR A 122 -1.12 -5.18 -1.27
C TYR A 122 -1.53 -4.86 -2.72
N ASN A 123 -2.74 -5.30 -3.13
CA ASN A 123 -3.22 -5.04 -4.49
C ASN A 123 -3.47 -3.55 -4.73
N SER A 124 -3.97 -2.80 -3.73
CA SER A 124 -4.21 -1.36 -3.86
C SER A 124 -2.92 -0.59 -4.13
N LEU A 125 -1.83 -0.93 -3.43
CA LEU A 125 -0.52 -0.34 -3.69
C LEU A 125 0.05 -0.77 -5.05
N ASN A 126 -0.10 -2.04 -5.43
CA ASN A 126 0.34 -2.53 -6.72
C ASN A 126 -0.39 -1.84 -7.89
N PHE A 127 -1.69 -1.61 -7.76
CA PHE A 127 -2.46 -0.87 -8.76
C PHE A 127 -2.13 0.63 -8.78
N SER A 128 -1.70 1.21 -7.65
CA SER A 128 -1.27 2.61 -7.58
C SER A 128 0.08 2.86 -8.25
N ASP A 129 0.87 1.81 -8.54
CA ASP A 129 2.17 1.92 -9.21
C ASP A 129 2.07 2.04 -10.74
N GLY A 130 1.03 2.70 -11.23
CA GLY A 130 0.83 2.92 -12.67
C GLY A 130 1.55 4.15 -13.25
N LEU A 131 1.92 5.12 -12.42
CA LEU A 131 2.60 6.37 -12.81
C LEU A 131 3.68 6.73 -11.78
N ASN A 132 4.75 7.39 -12.27
CA ASN A 132 5.87 7.83 -11.43
C ASN A 132 5.39 8.67 -10.25
N GLY A 133 5.96 8.42 -9.09
CA GLY A 133 5.72 9.18 -7.86
C GLY A 133 4.49 8.76 -7.06
N ILE A 134 3.47 8.13 -7.65
CA ILE A 134 2.20 7.87 -6.95
C ILE A 134 2.39 6.89 -5.80
N SER A 135 2.84 5.67 -6.09
CA SER A 135 3.01 4.63 -5.07
C SER A 135 3.96 5.05 -3.96
N LEU A 136 5.10 5.67 -4.32
CA LEU A 136 6.11 6.12 -3.36
C LEU A 136 5.64 7.29 -2.49
N THR A 137 4.93 8.29 -3.05
CA THR A 137 4.40 9.41 -2.25
C THR A 137 3.30 8.96 -1.31
N VAL A 138 2.45 8.02 -1.73
CA VAL A 138 1.43 7.40 -0.87
C VAL A 138 2.07 6.57 0.24
N CYS A 139 3.08 5.75 -0.06
CA CYS A 139 3.83 5.03 0.96
C CYS A 139 4.51 5.98 1.95
N LEU A 140 5.11 7.08 1.46
CA LEU A 140 5.71 8.11 2.31
C LEU A 140 4.67 8.73 3.25
N TYR A 141 3.48 9.06 2.74
CA TYR A 141 2.37 9.54 3.55
C TYR A 141 1.99 8.55 4.64
N PHE A 142 1.84 7.26 4.32
CA PHE A 142 1.51 6.23 5.30
C PHE A 142 2.56 6.14 6.41
N VAL A 143 3.84 6.14 6.05
CA VAL A 143 4.95 6.12 7.02
C VAL A 143 4.93 7.35 7.91
N ILE A 144 4.71 8.55 7.35
CA ILE A 144 4.62 9.79 8.13
C ILE A 144 3.47 9.71 9.13
N VAL A 145 2.28 9.25 8.71
CA VAL A 145 1.15 9.11 9.64
C VAL A 145 1.49 8.15 10.77
N ILE A 146 2.05 6.98 10.46
CA ILE A 146 2.46 6.01 11.49
C ILE A 146 3.48 6.62 12.45
N ILE A 147 4.50 7.31 11.94
CA ILE A 147 5.52 7.97 12.75
C ILE A 147 4.90 9.01 13.70
N LEU A 148 3.95 9.79 13.22
CA LEU A 148 3.27 10.82 14.02
C LEU A 148 2.38 10.23 15.14
N THR A 149 2.05 8.94 15.06
CA THR A 149 1.30 8.24 16.11
C THR A 149 2.20 7.51 17.11
N GLN A 150 3.49 7.31 16.80
CA GLN A 150 4.44 6.67 17.71
C GLN A 150 4.94 7.65 18.76
N ASN A 151 5.07 7.16 20.00
CA ASN A 151 5.65 7.94 21.09
C ASN A 151 7.18 8.04 20.98
N GLU A 152 7.81 7.03 20.37
CA GLU A 152 9.27 6.97 20.22
C GLU A 152 9.64 6.56 18.79
N LEU A 153 10.54 7.34 18.20
CA LEU A 153 11.10 7.06 16.89
C LEU A 153 12.40 6.29 17.04
N ASN A 154 12.61 5.33 16.17
CA ASN A 154 13.84 4.55 16.13
C ASN A 154 14.44 4.50 14.70
N VAL A 155 15.63 3.92 14.60
CA VAL A 155 16.37 3.80 13.34
C VAL A 155 15.55 3.14 12.22
N PHE A 156 14.64 2.23 12.57
CA PHE A 156 13.80 1.55 11.59
C PHE A 156 12.83 2.52 10.88
N HIS A 157 12.16 3.40 11.62
CA HIS A 157 11.28 4.41 11.04
C HIS A 157 12.03 5.36 10.11
N TYR A 158 13.22 5.82 10.54
CA TYR A 158 14.07 6.68 9.71
C TYR A 158 14.59 5.96 8.47
N SER A 159 14.94 4.68 8.58
CA SER A 159 15.41 3.89 7.43
C SER A 159 14.33 3.76 6.36
N ILE A 160 13.07 3.58 6.75
CA ILE A 160 11.94 3.52 5.82
C ILE A 160 11.78 4.87 5.12
N LEU A 161 11.73 5.98 5.87
CA LEU A 161 11.60 7.32 5.29
C LEU A 161 12.72 7.62 4.30
N ILE A 162 13.96 7.40 4.71
CA ILE A 162 15.15 7.72 3.89
C ILE A 162 15.15 6.85 2.63
N SER A 163 14.88 5.55 2.73
CA SER A 163 14.89 4.66 1.58
C SER A 163 13.81 5.00 0.55
N ILE A 164 12.61 5.35 1.01
CA ILE A 164 11.53 5.81 0.14
C ILE A 164 11.93 7.14 -0.52
N PHE A 165 12.48 8.08 0.23
CA PHE A 165 12.85 9.40 -0.28
C PHE A 165 13.98 9.32 -1.32
N ILE A 166 15.02 8.52 -1.07
CA ILE A 166 16.12 8.27 -2.03
C ILE A 166 15.58 7.65 -3.32
N THR A 167 14.57 6.76 -3.22
CA THR A 167 13.97 6.10 -4.38
C THR A 167 12.99 7.03 -5.12
N LEU A 168 12.27 7.88 -4.40
CA LEU A 168 11.25 8.78 -4.95
C LEU A 168 11.87 9.80 -5.92
N ILE A 169 12.99 10.42 -5.56
CA ILE A 169 13.61 11.47 -6.39
C ILE A 169 13.90 10.98 -7.81
N PRO A 170 14.69 9.92 -8.05
CA PRO A 170 14.93 9.43 -9.41
C PRO A 170 13.67 8.82 -10.06
N ASN A 171 12.70 8.33 -9.28
CA ASN A 171 11.43 7.83 -9.83
C ASN A 171 10.57 8.96 -10.41
N LEU A 172 10.49 10.12 -9.75
CA LEU A 172 9.78 11.30 -10.27
C LEU A 172 10.33 11.74 -11.63
N PHE A 173 11.65 11.62 -11.82
CA PHE A 173 12.31 11.93 -13.10
C PHE A 173 12.28 10.77 -14.11
N GLY A 174 11.59 9.67 -13.82
CA GLY A 174 11.51 8.51 -14.71
C GLY A 174 12.83 7.75 -14.89
N LYS A 175 13.83 7.97 -14.03
CA LYS A 175 15.15 7.32 -14.12
C LYS A 175 15.14 5.89 -13.58
N ILE A 176 14.29 5.63 -12.57
CA ILE A 176 14.07 4.28 -12.02
C ILE A 176 12.58 4.05 -11.77
N PHE A 177 12.15 2.80 -11.85
CA PHE A 177 10.85 2.37 -11.35
C PHE A 177 11.03 1.64 -10.02
N ILE A 178 9.99 1.71 -9.17
CA ILE A 178 9.98 0.97 -7.90
C ILE A 178 10.01 -0.54 -8.15
N GLY A 179 9.32 -1.02 -9.19
CA GLY A 179 9.17 -2.43 -9.56
C GLY A 179 8.23 -3.20 -8.63
N ASN A 180 7.78 -4.37 -9.10
CA ASN A 180 6.94 -5.26 -8.27
C ASN A 180 7.66 -5.69 -6.98
N SER A 181 8.99 -5.83 -7.02
CA SER A 181 9.82 -6.12 -5.86
C SER A 181 9.72 -5.04 -4.78
N GLY A 182 9.79 -3.77 -5.17
CA GLY A 182 9.69 -2.65 -4.24
C GLY A 182 8.27 -2.46 -3.71
N VAL A 183 7.26 -2.53 -4.58
CA VAL A 183 5.85 -2.41 -4.16
C VAL A 183 5.46 -3.53 -3.21
N SER A 184 5.80 -4.79 -3.53
CA SER A 184 5.48 -5.94 -2.68
C SER A 184 6.14 -5.83 -1.32
N PHE A 185 7.42 -5.44 -1.28
CA PHE A 185 8.16 -5.27 -0.06
C PHE A 185 7.62 -4.12 0.81
N LEU A 186 7.33 -2.96 0.21
CA LEU A 186 6.72 -1.83 0.93
C LEU A 186 5.33 -2.17 1.45
N ALA A 187 4.51 -2.88 0.67
CA ALA A 187 3.20 -3.33 1.13
C ALA A 187 3.31 -4.22 2.37
N CYS A 188 4.26 -5.16 2.38
CA CYS A 188 4.53 -5.99 3.55
C CYS A 188 5.01 -5.15 4.75
N THR A 189 5.96 -4.25 4.54
CA THR A 189 6.52 -3.39 5.59
C THR A 189 5.43 -2.51 6.21
N LEU A 190 4.61 -1.86 5.40
CA LEU A 190 3.53 -0.98 5.85
C LEU A 190 2.42 -1.75 6.56
N PHE A 191 2.07 -2.95 6.06
CA PHE A 191 1.15 -3.83 6.76
C PHE A 191 1.63 -4.15 8.17
N LEU A 192 2.90 -4.56 8.33
CA LEU A 192 3.47 -4.89 9.64
C LEU A 192 3.49 -3.67 10.57
N LEU A 193 3.76 -2.48 10.04
CA LEU A 193 3.70 -1.23 10.81
C LEU A 193 2.27 -0.87 11.23
N PHE A 194 1.30 -1.00 10.33
CA PHE A 194 -0.11 -0.71 10.65
C PHE A 194 -0.65 -1.66 11.71
N ILE A 195 -0.35 -2.96 11.60
CA ILE A 195 -0.84 -3.92 12.58
C ILE A 195 -0.14 -3.77 13.94
N ASP A 196 1.14 -3.42 13.97
CA ASP A 196 1.86 -3.10 15.20
C ASP A 196 1.27 -1.85 15.88
N ALA A 197 1.04 -0.77 15.13
CA ALA A 197 0.42 0.44 15.65
C ALA A 197 -1.02 0.19 16.13
N TYR A 198 -1.78 -0.62 15.40
CA TYR A 198 -3.13 -1.01 15.77
C TYR A 198 -3.17 -1.81 17.08
N ASN A 199 -2.35 -2.86 17.18
CA ASN A 199 -2.30 -3.72 18.37
C ASN A 199 -1.74 -3.00 19.61
N LYS A 200 -1.04 -1.89 19.42
CA LYS A 200 -0.62 -0.97 20.50
C LYS A 200 -1.67 0.11 20.82
N ASN A 201 -2.84 0.07 20.19
CA ASN A 201 -3.91 1.09 20.31
C ASN A 201 -3.44 2.53 19.99
N LEU A 202 -2.45 2.68 19.12
CA LEU A 202 -1.96 3.99 18.65
C LEU A 202 -2.81 4.53 17.51
N ILE A 203 -3.47 3.64 16.78
CA ILE A 203 -4.35 3.94 15.65
C ILE A 203 -5.53 2.96 15.68
N LEU A 204 -6.74 3.42 15.43
CA LEU A 204 -7.93 2.59 15.42
C LEU A 204 -8.29 2.13 14.00
N PHE A 205 -9.17 1.12 13.90
CA PHE A 205 -9.44 0.46 12.62
C PHE A 205 -10.03 1.42 11.57
N ASP A 206 -10.97 2.27 11.95
CA ASP A 206 -11.58 3.27 11.08
C ASP A 206 -10.59 4.38 10.67
N GLU A 207 -9.62 4.72 11.52
CA GLU A 207 -8.53 5.63 11.14
C GLU A 207 -7.63 4.99 10.06
N ILE A 208 -7.30 3.69 10.20
CA ILE A 208 -6.55 2.96 9.15
C ILE A 208 -7.33 2.96 7.84
N MET A 209 -8.65 2.70 7.88
CA MET A 209 -9.49 2.76 6.67
C MET A 209 -9.42 4.13 5.98
N LEU A 210 -9.39 5.23 6.74
CA LEU A 210 -9.25 6.59 6.19
C LEU A 210 -7.87 6.86 5.61
N ILE A 211 -6.81 6.35 6.26
CA ILE A 211 -5.43 6.52 5.80
C ILE A 211 -5.22 5.84 4.44
N VAL A 212 -5.70 4.60 4.30
CA VAL A 212 -5.55 3.81 3.08
C VAL A 212 -6.71 4.00 2.09
N PHE A 213 -7.62 4.95 2.35
CA PHE A 213 -8.90 5.12 1.67
C PHE A 213 -8.77 5.12 0.13
N LEU A 214 -8.04 6.07 -0.42
CA LEU A 214 -8.04 6.28 -1.88
C LEU A 214 -7.51 5.06 -2.66
N PRO A 215 -6.32 4.50 -2.34
CA PRO A 215 -5.83 3.32 -3.04
C PRO A 215 -6.77 2.13 -2.94
N THR A 216 -7.37 1.88 -1.76
CA THR A 216 -8.22 0.70 -1.53
C THR A 216 -9.58 0.84 -2.19
N VAL A 217 -10.22 2.01 -2.10
CA VAL A 217 -11.51 2.27 -2.74
C VAL A 217 -11.37 2.25 -4.26
N ASP A 218 -10.30 2.82 -4.82
CA ASP A 218 -10.06 2.79 -6.27
C ASP A 218 -9.80 1.36 -6.77
N ALA A 219 -8.98 0.59 -6.06
CA ALA A 219 -8.73 -0.81 -6.39
C ALA A 219 -10.02 -1.65 -6.34
N GLY A 220 -10.82 -1.48 -5.27
CA GLY A 220 -12.10 -2.16 -5.11
C GLY A 220 -13.08 -1.80 -6.23
N ARG A 221 -13.24 -0.49 -6.53
CA ARG A 221 -14.10 -0.01 -7.60
C ARG A 221 -13.74 -0.62 -8.95
N VAL A 222 -12.48 -0.54 -9.36
CA VAL A 222 -12.05 -1.09 -10.66
C VAL A 222 -12.25 -2.60 -10.71
N THR A 223 -11.98 -3.30 -9.62
CA THR A 223 -12.22 -4.75 -9.53
C THR A 223 -13.71 -5.08 -9.69
N ILE A 224 -14.60 -4.34 -9.02
CA ILE A 224 -16.06 -4.52 -9.14
C ILE A 224 -16.54 -4.18 -10.56
N GLU A 225 -16.08 -3.08 -11.16
CA GLU A 225 -16.42 -2.71 -12.54
C GLU A 225 -16.05 -3.83 -13.53
N ARG A 226 -14.87 -4.44 -13.38
CA ARG A 226 -14.44 -5.59 -14.21
C ARG A 226 -15.37 -6.78 -14.07
N ILE A 227 -15.72 -7.16 -12.84
CA ILE A 227 -16.62 -8.28 -12.56
C ILE A 227 -18.00 -8.04 -13.19
N ILE A 228 -18.57 -6.84 -13.01
CA ILE A 228 -19.87 -6.47 -13.60
C ILE A 228 -19.84 -6.55 -15.12
N ASN A 229 -18.72 -6.17 -15.75
CA ASN A 229 -18.54 -6.23 -17.19
C ASN A 229 -18.17 -7.64 -17.71
N GLY A 230 -18.17 -8.67 -16.86
CA GLY A 230 -17.79 -10.04 -17.23
C GLY A 230 -16.29 -10.22 -17.51
N GLU A 231 -15.45 -9.28 -17.08
CA GLU A 231 -14.03 -9.31 -17.27
C GLU A 231 -13.31 -9.94 -16.07
N SER A 232 -12.07 -10.40 -16.30
CA SER A 232 -11.24 -10.89 -15.20
C SER A 232 -10.91 -9.75 -14.22
N PRO A 233 -11.06 -9.96 -12.88
CA PRO A 233 -10.66 -8.97 -11.88
C PRO A 233 -9.17 -8.61 -11.95
N PHE A 234 -8.37 -9.47 -12.56
CA PHE A 234 -6.92 -9.32 -12.75
C PHE A 234 -6.53 -8.67 -14.08
N LYS A 235 -7.50 -8.30 -14.92
CA LYS A 235 -7.22 -7.61 -16.17
C LYS A 235 -6.55 -6.27 -15.89
N SER A 236 -5.47 -5.95 -16.57
CA SER A 236 -4.89 -4.61 -16.50
C SER A 236 -5.66 -3.64 -17.41
N ASP A 237 -5.95 -2.44 -16.92
CA ASP A 237 -6.60 -1.38 -17.68
C ASP A 237 -6.09 0.00 -17.23
N LYS A 238 -6.60 1.06 -17.85
CA LYS A 238 -6.30 2.46 -17.51
C LYS A 238 -7.47 3.17 -16.82
N ASN A 239 -8.36 2.43 -16.13
CA ASN A 239 -9.54 2.97 -15.47
C ASN A 239 -9.28 3.43 -14.02
N HIS A 240 -8.08 3.21 -13.50
CA HIS A 240 -7.70 3.68 -12.18
C HIS A 240 -7.73 5.21 -12.08
N PHE A 241 -8.03 5.73 -10.89
CA PHE A 241 -8.20 7.16 -10.63
C PHE A 241 -7.01 8.00 -11.11
N HIS A 242 -5.78 7.55 -10.88
CA HIS A 242 -4.59 8.24 -11.33
C HIS A 242 -4.48 8.32 -12.87
N HIS A 243 -4.94 7.32 -13.59
CA HIS A 243 -5.00 7.37 -15.05
C HIS A 243 -6.07 8.34 -15.56
N LEU A 244 -7.17 8.49 -14.84
CA LEU A 244 -8.21 9.45 -15.18
C LEU A 244 -7.78 10.90 -14.90
N LEU A 245 -6.96 11.11 -13.86
CA LEU A 245 -6.41 12.45 -13.54
C LEU A 245 -5.51 13.01 -14.64
N ILE A 246 -4.89 12.20 -15.50
CA ILE A 246 -4.10 12.64 -16.66
C ILE A 246 -4.95 13.50 -17.63
N LYS A 247 -6.27 13.33 -17.64
CA LYS A 247 -7.18 14.15 -18.47
C LYS A 247 -7.20 15.64 -18.06
N ILE A 248 -6.76 15.96 -16.85
CA ILE A 248 -6.78 17.33 -16.31
C ILE A 248 -5.37 17.81 -16.00
N PHE A 249 -4.52 16.94 -15.46
CA PHE A 249 -3.18 17.29 -15.01
C PHE A 249 -2.13 16.68 -15.93
N LYS A 250 -1.01 17.38 -16.09
CA LYS A 250 0.16 16.80 -16.77
C LYS A 250 0.63 15.56 -16.01
N LYS A 251 1.00 14.52 -16.75
CA LYS A 251 1.38 13.21 -16.22
C LYS A 251 2.43 13.28 -15.11
N GLU A 252 3.40 14.19 -15.25
CA GLU A 252 4.50 14.38 -14.30
C GLU A 252 4.04 14.90 -12.93
N TYR A 253 2.87 15.54 -12.86
CA TYR A 253 2.33 16.16 -11.64
C TYR A 253 1.11 15.45 -11.06
N VAL A 254 0.64 14.35 -11.68
CA VAL A 254 -0.56 13.62 -11.22
C VAL A 254 -0.41 13.10 -9.79
N PHE A 255 0.81 12.82 -9.34
CA PHE A 255 1.06 12.37 -7.97
C PHE A 255 0.61 13.39 -6.91
N LEU A 256 0.66 14.70 -7.20
CA LEU A 256 0.24 15.76 -6.26
C LEU A 256 -1.27 15.72 -5.96
N PRO A 257 -2.18 15.87 -6.96
CA PRO A 257 -3.60 15.77 -6.69
C PRO A 257 -4.00 14.39 -6.16
N TYR A 258 -3.35 13.30 -6.59
CA TYR A 258 -3.60 11.96 -6.05
C TYR A 258 -3.25 11.90 -4.56
N LEU A 259 -2.09 12.40 -4.16
CA LEU A 259 -1.66 12.45 -2.76
C LEU A 259 -2.61 13.30 -1.91
N ILE A 260 -3.03 14.48 -2.40
CA ILE A 260 -3.98 15.34 -1.69
C ILE A 260 -5.29 14.57 -1.44
N PHE A 261 -5.85 13.92 -2.45
CA PHE A 261 -7.06 13.10 -2.29
C PHE A 261 -6.86 11.93 -1.31
N ALA A 262 -5.67 11.33 -1.26
CA ALA A 262 -5.36 10.24 -0.33
C ALA A 262 -5.27 10.73 1.12
N MET A 263 -4.77 11.94 1.35
CA MET A 263 -4.56 12.50 2.70
C MET A 263 -5.83 13.07 3.32
N LEU A 264 -6.67 13.72 2.51
CA LEU A 264 -7.83 14.50 2.99
C LEU A 264 -8.78 13.71 3.91
N PRO A 265 -9.14 12.43 3.67
CA PRO A 265 -10.05 11.69 4.54
C PRO A 265 -9.54 11.59 5.98
N TYR A 266 -8.26 11.29 6.15
CA TYR A 266 -7.66 11.21 7.50
C TYR A 266 -7.44 12.59 8.11
N LEU A 267 -6.99 13.58 7.34
CA LEU A 267 -6.77 14.94 7.84
C LEU A 267 -8.07 15.60 8.33
N ALA A 268 -9.21 15.28 7.75
CA ALA A 268 -10.51 15.76 8.21
C ALA A 268 -10.78 15.37 9.68
N THR A 269 -10.31 14.22 10.13
CA THR A 269 -10.46 13.80 11.55
C THR A 269 -9.64 14.65 12.51
N LYS A 270 -8.58 15.31 12.03
CA LYS A 270 -7.74 16.20 12.86
C LYS A 270 -8.38 17.58 13.10
N ILE A 271 -9.44 17.90 12.34
CA ILE A 271 -10.29 19.09 12.55
C ILE A 271 -11.67 18.71 13.10
N ASN A 272 -11.74 17.62 13.89
CA ASN A 272 -12.93 17.14 14.59
C ASN A 272 -14.08 16.63 13.69
N VAL A 273 -13.83 16.27 12.44
CA VAL A 273 -14.79 15.51 11.63
C VAL A 273 -14.72 14.04 12.08
N THR A 274 -15.85 13.45 12.42
CA THR A 274 -15.88 12.03 12.82
C THR A 274 -15.49 11.11 11.67
N THR A 275 -14.92 9.95 11.98
CA THR A 275 -14.38 9.01 10.98
C THR A 275 -15.44 8.56 9.99
N TYR A 276 -16.66 8.23 10.43
CA TYR A 276 -17.76 7.82 9.56
C TYR A 276 -18.27 8.95 8.66
N ILE A 277 -18.34 10.21 9.16
CA ILE A 277 -18.70 11.37 8.32
C ILE A 277 -17.62 11.59 7.27
N SER A 278 -16.34 11.52 7.65
CA SER A 278 -15.23 11.60 6.71
C SER A 278 -15.34 10.53 5.61
N LEU A 279 -15.57 9.27 5.97
CA LEU A 279 -15.77 8.20 4.98
C LEU A 279 -16.91 8.50 4.01
N ILE A 280 -18.05 8.99 4.48
CA ILE A 280 -19.20 9.33 3.61
C ILE A 280 -18.85 10.48 2.67
N ILE A 281 -18.33 11.59 3.19
CA ILE A 281 -18.00 12.78 2.42
C ILE A 281 -16.98 12.45 1.33
N PHE A 282 -15.87 11.80 1.70
CA PHE A 282 -14.81 11.53 0.73
C PHE A 282 -15.15 10.40 -0.25
N SER A 283 -16.02 9.46 0.13
CA SER A 283 -16.61 8.53 -0.83
C SER A 283 -17.47 9.27 -1.86
N ALA A 284 -18.34 10.16 -1.41
CA ALA A 284 -19.17 10.97 -2.34
C ALA A 284 -18.30 11.84 -3.26
N LEU A 285 -17.29 12.54 -2.71
CA LEU A 285 -16.35 13.35 -3.48
C LEU A 285 -15.57 12.52 -4.52
N TYR A 286 -15.11 11.33 -4.13
CA TYR A 286 -14.42 10.42 -5.03
C TYR A 286 -15.31 10.02 -6.21
N PHE A 287 -16.56 9.57 -5.96
CA PHE A 287 -17.47 9.18 -7.04
C PHE A 287 -17.90 10.36 -7.92
N LEU A 288 -18.15 11.56 -7.35
CA LEU A 288 -18.44 12.77 -8.11
C LEU A 288 -17.27 13.14 -9.03
N THR A 289 -16.06 13.10 -8.50
CA THR A 289 -14.85 13.37 -9.29
C THR A 289 -14.68 12.36 -10.42
N LEU A 290 -14.95 11.07 -10.15
CA LEU A 290 -14.92 10.02 -11.19
C LEU A 290 -15.93 10.28 -12.30
N ILE A 291 -17.18 10.61 -11.96
CA ILE A 291 -18.22 10.93 -12.94
C ILE A 291 -17.77 12.11 -13.82
N PHE A 292 -17.24 13.15 -13.21
CA PHE A 292 -16.69 14.30 -13.92
C PHE A 292 -15.55 13.92 -14.88
N LEU A 293 -14.56 13.14 -14.39
CA LEU A 293 -13.42 12.71 -15.19
C LEU A 293 -13.81 11.75 -16.32
N LYS A 294 -14.80 10.87 -16.09
CA LYS A 294 -15.31 9.97 -17.15
C LYS A 294 -16.09 10.72 -18.24
N ARG A 295 -16.79 11.80 -17.88
CA ARG A 295 -17.54 12.63 -18.85
C ARG A 295 -16.64 13.54 -19.67
N LYS A 296 -15.48 13.90 -19.18
CA LYS A 296 -14.51 14.72 -19.90
C LYS A 296 -13.86 13.87 -21.00
N ASN A 297 -14.52 13.79 -22.17
CA ASN A 297 -13.92 13.28 -23.39
C ASN A 297 -12.90 14.30 -23.87
N VAL A 298 -11.65 13.93 -23.83
CA VAL A 298 -10.55 14.64 -24.51
C VAL A 298 -10.17 13.83 -25.71
#